data_b1649e8289b5879e6daf03745e0ecc64
#
_entry.id   b1649e8289b5879e6daf03745e0ecc64
#
_cell.length_a   1.000
_cell.length_b   1.000
_cell.length_c   1.000
_cell.angle_alpha   90.00
_cell.angle_beta   90.00
_cell.angle_gamma   90.00
#
_symmetry.space_group_name_H-M   'P 1'
#
loop_
_entity.id
_entity.type
_entity.pdbx_description
1 polymer ?
#
loop_
_entity_poly.entity_id
_entity_poly.type
_entity_poly.pdbx_seq_one_letter_code
_entity_poly.pdbx_strand_id
1 'polypeptide(L)'
;MKEKWDERYSAKEFAYGEQPNNYLKEQLLKIPAGTILFSAEGEGRNAVYAATIGWTVFAFDISAEGRKKAIQLADKHHVKINYEVN
;
A
#
# COMPACT_ATOMS: atom_id res chain seq x y z
N MET A 1 10.12 17.65 -1.87
CA MET A 1 10.14 16.17 -1.76
C MET A 1 8.84 15.54 -2.20
N LYS A 2 7.70 16.08 -1.81
CA LYS A 2 6.39 15.59 -2.23
C LYS A 2 6.25 15.53 -3.75
N GLU A 3 6.66 16.59 -4.46
CA GLU A 3 6.55 16.68 -5.92
C GLU A 3 7.36 15.61 -6.62
N LYS A 4 8.51 15.28 -6.07
CA LYS A 4 9.38 14.22 -6.63
C LYS A 4 8.73 12.85 -6.52
N TRP A 5 8.08 12.56 -5.39
CA TRP A 5 7.37 11.30 -5.19
C TRP A 5 6.11 11.23 -6.04
N ASP A 6 5.36 12.34 -6.15
CA ASP A 6 4.18 12.40 -7.00
C ASP A 6 4.56 12.18 -8.47
N GLU A 7 5.68 12.76 -8.92
CA GLU A 7 6.17 12.55 -10.28
C GLU A 7 6.48 11.08 -10.52
N ARG A 8 7.16 10.43 -9.59
CA ARG A 8 7.48 9.00 -9.70
C ARG A 8 6.24 8.13 -9.75
N TYR A 9 5.26 8.41 -8.89
CA TYR A 9 4.04 7.59 -8.79
C TYR A 9 2.97 7.97 -9.79
N SER A 10 3.14 9.04 -10.58
CA SER A 10 2.15 9.44 -11.58
C SER A 10 2.22 8.60 -12.86
N ALA A 11 3.27 7.82 -13.06
CA ALA A 11 3.38 6.91 -14.21
C ALA A 11 2.26 5.86 -14.16
N LYS A 12 1.81 5.41 -15.34
CA LYS A 12 0.74 4.40 -15.43
C LYS A 12 1.11 3.09 -14.75
N GLU A 13 2.37 2.71 -14.84
CA GLU A 13 2.87 1.50 -14.21
C GLU A 13 3.27 1.78 -12.77
N PHE A 14 3.19 0.76 -11.91
CA PHE A 14 3.62 0.89 -10.53
C PHE A 14 5.15 0.94 -10.49
N ALA A 15 5.70 1.97 -9.82
CA ALA A 15 7.14 2.22 -9.78
C ALA A 15 7.93 1.03 -9.21
N TYR A 16 7.35 0.33 -8.23
CA TYR A 16 7.99 -0.81 -7.56
C TYR A 16 7.24 -2.13 -7.76
N GLY A 17 6.37 -2.18 -8.79
CA GLY A 17 5.54 -3.35 -9.05
C GLY A 17 4.33 -3.44 -8.10
N GLU A 18 3.53 -4.47 -8.27
CA GLU A 18 2.31 -4.68 -7.48
C GLU A 18 2.48 -5.72 -6.38
N GLN A 19 3.59 -6.42 -6.36
CA GLN A 19 3.84 -7.48 -5.37
C GLN A 19 4.39 -6.90 -4.08
N PRO A 20 4.02 -7.46 -2.92
CA PRO A 20 4.54 -7.01 -1.64
C PRO A 20 6.01 -7.38 -1.46
N ASN A 21 6.65 -6.75 -0.46
CA ASN A 21 7.97 -7.15 -0.02
C ASN A 21 7.93 -8.59 0.51
N ASN A 22 8.83 -9.44 0.05
CA ASN A 22 8.84 -10.87 0.40
C ASN A 22 9.02 -11.13 1.90
N TYR A 23 9.88 -10.36 2.54
CA TYR A 23 10.11 -10.50 3.98
C TYR A 23 8.84 -10.17 4.76
N LEU A 24 8.19 -9.06 4.41
CA LEU A 24 6.92 -8.66 5.03
C LEU A 24 5.86 -9.74 4.83
N LYS A 25 5.74 -10.26 3.61
CA LYS A 25 4.78 -11.31 3.30
C LYS A 25 4.97 -12.53 4.20
N GLU A 26 6.22 -12.97 4.36
CA GLU A 26 6.53 -14.11 5.21
C GLU A 26 6.16 -13.85 6.67
N GLN A 27 6.48 -12.66 7.18
CA GLN A 27 6.19 -12.31 8.58
C GLN A 27 4.70 -12.22 8.84
N LEU A 28 3.93 -11.61 7.94
CA LEU A 28 2.48 -11.46 8.12
C LEU A 28 1.75 -12.79 8.10
N LEU A 29 2.28 -13.80 7.40
CA LEU A 29 1.69 -15.14 7.37
C LEU A 29 1.93 -15.93 8.66
N LYS A 30 2.90 -15.51 9.48
CA LYS A 30 3.26 -16.21 10.72
C LYS A 30 2.48 -15.75 11.94
N ILE A 31 1.79 -14.61 11.87
CA ILE A 31 1.08 -14.04 13.00
C ILE A 31 -0.40 -13.89 12.67
N PRO A 32 -1.28 -14.01 13.69
CA PRO A 32 -2.73 -13.81 13.46
C PRO A 32 -3.00 -12.39 12.95
N ALA A 33 -3.91 -12.26 12.01
CA ALA A 33 -4.28 -10.97 11.46
C ALA A 33 -4.92 -10.07 12.54
N GLY A 34 -4.63 -8.79 12.47
CA GLY A 34 -5.13 -7.77 13.38
C GLY A 34 -5.11 -6.42 12.70
N THR A 35 -4.70 -5.39 13.40
CA THR A 35 -4.57 -4.03 12.87
C THR A 35 -3.10 -3.72 12.63
N ILE A 36 -2.80 -3.12 11.48
CA ILE A 36 -1.43 -2.77 11.11
C ILE A 36 -1.38 -1.36 10.51
N LEU A 37 -0.29 -0.66 10.79
CA LEU A 37 -0.04 0.68 10.26
C LEU A 37 1.22 0.65 9.39
N PHE A 38 1.08 1.15 8.17
CA PHE A 38 2.20 1.33 7.25
C PHE A 38 2.51 2.81 7.08
N SER A 39 3.75 3.21 7.31
CA SER A 39 4.23 4.55 7.03
C SER A 39 4.98 4.59 5.71
N ALA A 40 4.92 5.72 4.99
CA ALA A 40 5.59 5.89 3.70
C ALA A 40 5.26 4.75 2.72
N GLU A 41 3.99 4.41 2.61
CA GLU A 41 3.56 3.21 1.88
C GLU A 41 3.60 3.36 0.36
N GLY A 42 3.53 4.59 -0.16
CA GLY A 42 3.58 4.83 -1.60
C GLY A 42 2.38 4.24 -2.33
N GLU A 43 2.62 3.32 -3.26
CA GLU A 43 1.58 2.76 -4.14
C GLU A 43 0.75 1.63 -3.50
N GLY A 44 1.02 1.30 -2.25
CA GLY A 44 0.16 0.43 -1.47
C GLY A 44 0.34 -1.08 -1.64
N ARG A 45 1.41 -1.53 -2.30
CA ARG A 45 1.59 -2.97 -2.55
C ARG A 45 1.61 -3.81 -1.28
N ASN A 46 2.23 -3.31 -0.21
CA ASN A 46 2.29 -4.02 1.07
C ASN A 46 0.97 -3.92 1.84
N ALA A 47 0.38 -2.71 1.87
CA ALA A 47 -0.89 -2.46 2.55
C ALA A 47 -2.02 -3.29 1.94
N VAL A 48 -2.11 -3.31 0.62
CA VAL A 48 -3.14 -4.09 -0.08
C VAL A 48 -2.94 -5.59 0.16
N TYR A 49 -1.70 -6.06 0.12
CA TYR A 49 -1.43 -7.47 0.43
C TYR A 49 -1.93 -7.84 1.83
N ALA A 50 -1.58 -7.03 2.84
CA ALA A 50 -2.01 -7.28 4.21
C ALA A 50 -3.54 -7.35 4.29
N ALA A 51 -4.24 -6.45 3.61
CA ALA A 51 -5.71 -6.47 3.59
C ALA A 51 -6.25 -7.74 2.94
N THR A 52 -5.58 -8.27 1.91
CA THR A 52 -6.03 -9.51 1.24
C THR A 52 -5.96 -10.73 2.16
N ILE A 53 -5.09 -10.71 3.16
CA ILE A 53 -4.96 -11.81 4.12
C ILE A 53 -5.62 -11.51 5.46
N GLY A 54 -6.53 -10.54 5.50
CA GLY A 54 -7.42 -10.33 6.63
C GLY A 54 -7.03 -9.24 7.61
N TRP A 55 -5.97 -8.48 7.36
CA TRP A 55 -5.57 -7.39 8.25
C TRP A 55 -6.46 -6.15 8.08
N THR A 56 -6.71 -5.45 9.16
CA THR A 56 -7.26 -4.10 9.13
C THR A 56 -6.10 -3.14 8.93
N VAL A 57 -6.07 -2.44 7.81
CA VAL A 57 -4.90 -1.70 7.36
C VAL A 57 -5.10 -0.20 7.43
N PHE A 58 -4.16 0.48 8.06
CA PHE A 58 -4.02 1.94 8.02
C PHE A 58 -2.67 2.25 7.38
N ALA A 59 -2.65 3.20 6.45
CA ALA A 59 -1.44 3.58 5.74
C ALA A 59 -1.40 5.08 5.54
N PHE A 60 -0.21 5.65 5.40
CA PHE A 60 -0.06 7.05 5.02
C PHE A 60 1.22 7.28 4.23
N ASP A 61 1.19 8.33 3.42
CA ASP A 61 2.34 8.79 2.65
C ASP A 61 2.12 10.25 2.28
N ILE A 62 3.17 10.91 1.81
CA ILE A 62 3.07 12.30 1.35
C ILE A 62 2.55 12.41 -0.09
N SER A 63 2.46 11.32 -0.83
CA SER A 63 2.09 11.33 -2.24
C SER A 63 0.60 11.05 -2.48
N ALA A 64 -0.11 12.04 -3.03
CA ALA A 64 -1.50 11.85 -3.46
C ALA A 64 -1.59 10.89 -4.65
N GLU A 65 -0.60 10.89 -5.54
CA GLU A 65 -0.58 9.97 -6.68
C GLU A 65 -0.32 8.54 -6.22
N GLY A 66 0.53 8.36 -5.19
CA GLY A 66 0.72 7.06 -4.57
C GLY A 66 -0.58 6.54 -3.97
N ARG A 67 -1.35 7.41 -3.29
CA ARG A 67 -2.65 7.03 -2.73
C ARG A 67 -3.62 6.57 -3.80
N LYS A 68 -3.70 7.28 -4.92
CA LYS A 68 -4.56 6.89 -6.03
C LYS A 68 -4.28 5.47 -6.49
N LYS A 69 -3.01 5.14 -6.69
CA LYS A 69 -2.60 3.81 -7.13
C LYS A 69 -2.88 2.75 -6.06
N ALA A 70 -2.66 3.09 -4.80
CA ALA A 70 -2.95 2.18 -3.70
C ALA A 70 -4.44 1.83 -3.64
N ILE A 71 -5.32 2.82 -3.80
CA ILE A 71 -6.77 2.60 -3.82
C ILE A 71 -7.17 1.78 -5.05
N GLN A 72 -6.58 2.06 -6.22
CA GLN A 72 -6.85 1.26 -7.41
C GLN A 72 -6.45 -0.20 -7.23
N LEU A 73 -5.31 -0.45 -6.60
CA LEU A 73 -4.84 -1.80 -6.34
C LEU A 73 -5.75 -2.52 -5.34
N ALA A 74 -6.19 -1.82 -4.30
CA ALA A 74 -7.14 -2.36 -3.32
C ALA A 74 -8.45 -2.76 -4.00
N ASP A 75 -8.97 -1.89 -4.88
CA ASP A 75 -10.20 -2.17 -5.63
C ASP A 75 -10.03 -3.38 -6.54
N LYS A 76 -8.88 -3.50 -7.19
CA LYS A 76 -8.57 -4.66 -8.03
C LYS A 76 -8.65 -5.97 -7.26
N HIS A 77 -8.23 -5.97 -6.00
CA HIS A 77 -8.25 -7.15 -5.14
C HIS A 77 -9.51 -7.24 -4.26
N HIS A 78 -10.48 -6.37 -4.46
CA HIS A 78 -11.75 -6.34 -3.71
C HIS A 78 -11.55 -6.21 -2.20
N VAL A 79 -10.56 -5.41 -1.79
CA VAL A 79 -10.28 -5.15 -0.38
C VAL A 79 -10.28 -3.65 -0.11
N LYS A 80 -10.35 -3.29 1.18
CA LYS A 80 -10.35 -1.91 1.61
C LYS A 80 -9.14 -1.62 2.46
N ILE A 81 -8.51 -0.47 2.22
CA ILE A 81 -7.43 0.05 3.07
C ILE A 81 -7.78 1.48 3.49
N ASN A 82 -7.27 1.91 4.62
CA ASN A 82 -7.43 3.28 5.11
C ASN A 82 -6.12 4.01 4.83
N TYR A 83 -6.12 4.88 3.84
CA TYR A 83 -4.90 5.53 3.37
C TYR A 83 -5.05 7.04 3.44
N GLU A 84 -4.16 7.69 4.18
CA GLU A 84 -4.14 9.15 4.31
C GLU A 84 -2.91 9.74 3.63
N VAL A 85 -3.09 10.94 3.06
CA VAL A 85 -1.98 11.74 2.51
C VAL A 85 -1.61 12.79 3.55
N ASN A 86 -0.41 12.71 4.05
CA ASN A 86 0.10 13.65 5.06
C ASN A 86 1.41 14.28 4.61
#